data_2ddf2c797a0f7af370b988711fc5739f
#
_entry.id   2ddf2c797a0f7af370b988711fc5739f
#
_cell.length_a   1.000
_cell.length_b   1.000
_cell.length_c   1.000
_cell.angle_alpha   90.00
_cell.angle_beta   90.00
_cell.angle_gamma   90.00
#
_symmetry.space_group_name_H-M   'P 1'
#
loop_
_entity.id
_entity.type
_entity.pdbx_description
1 polymer ?
#
loop_
_entity_poly.entity_id
_entity_poly.type
_entity_poly.pdbx_seq_one_letter_code
_entity_poly.pdbx_strand_id
1 'polypeptide(L)'
;MARKKPEEIVRLVDAHYTATEPLRQRMQDDHSLYRLEPYDAGEGYQSYTSNEPHNYAQKVIGWIVGAEMTVRIPHSQADSETREKNDLKERFLIGITKSADERLCRMMMPTIRDQLGWYSSIRGWYAGRAILAKNNDGTTYADITPWDPMHTYWGVGDNGLEWACHKVPKTKDQILSQYGVEIDWDTQYTADGIDVYDFYDKEMNTIIIHSGDAQNPTTKVIKKQTKHGASQVPVFLGPIGPNPYIVAMTHTNMDDTIADVGESVFTATRELYDKQNLMMSTMLELTARSRRQGLIVRSRDGTKTLDEDPYLEGSEIALSQNENVEPLGLLEVAKETGAFMSLVSGEMQRGTIPHSVYGEIQFQLSGFAINTLRQGVETVVSKYLRGVEKAYEMIFNLISDQYASGSFQSLELSGMDRNRMYFTETIEPDMLKNTGSPVVTLTGQLPQDDMTKYSMAQIAREGPTPLLSDRAIRDRILSIQDADQMDDSIKEQMAERMLPEAALWTLLRASERQGREDLVNFYLGELMNVIMQKRQAAEAMQQQMAAQQGPPPGPEGPMGPGGPPMPMGPDPMGPGPMGPGPMGP
;
A
#
# COMPACT_ATOMS: atom_id res chain seq x y z
N MET A 1 25.02 7.64 25.37
CA MET A 1 24.03 7.48 26.46
C MET A 1 24.45 6.38 27.41
N ALA A 2 24.02 6.42 28.71
CA ALA A 2 24.30 5.34 29.65
C ALA A 2 23.51 4.09 29.21
N ARG A 3 24.16 2.92 29.30
CA ARG A 3 23.51 1.64 28.99
C ARG A 3 22.30 1.43 29.91
N LYS A 4 21.13 1.21 29.36
CA LYS A 4 19.93 0.90 30.13
C LYS A 4 20.08 -0.48 30.79
N LYS A 5 19.69 -0.56 32.05
CA LYS A 5 19.69 -1.84 32.79
C LYS A 5 18.48 -2.69 32.33
N PRO A 6 18.56 -4.01 32.38
CA PRO A 6 17.46 -4.90 31.99
C PRO A 6 16.14 -4.59 32.71
N GLU A 7 16.22 -4.31 34.02
CA GLU A 7 15.04 -3.98 34.83
C GLU A 7 14.42 -2.63 34.45
N GLU A 8 15.23 -1.70 33.94
CA GLU A 8 14.76 -0.41 33.43
C GLU A 8 13.99 -0.59 32.11
N ILE A 9 14.45 -1.50 31.24
CA ILE A 9 13.76 -1.84 29.99
C ILE A 9 12.39 -2.44 30.31
N VAL A 10 12.31 -3.42 31.22
CA VAL A 10 11.05 -4.03 31.63
C VAL A 10 10.08 -2.96 32.16
N ARG A 11 10.55 -2.09 33.06
CA ARG A 11 9.75 -1.01 33.61
C ARG A 11 9.23 -0.03 32.56
N LEU A 12 10.03 0.32 31.55
CA LEU A 12 9.61 1.19 30.44
C LEU A 12 8.52 0.53 29.60
N VAL A 13 8.67 -0.74 29.30
CA VAL A 13 7.70 -1.52 28.52
C VAL A 13 6.39 -1.68 29.30
N ASP A 14 6.46 -1.99 30.59
CA ASP A 14 5.27 -2.17 31.43
C ASP A 14 4.52 -0.84 31.65
N ALA A 15 5.23 0.27 31.81
CA ALA A 15 4.61 1.60 31.88
C ALA A 15 3.87 1.94 30.56
N HIS A 16 4.48 1.66 29.42
CA HIS A 16 3.82 1.85 28.13
C HIS A 16 2.67 0.86 27.93
N TYR A 17 2.82 -0.38 28.40
CA TYR A 17 1.76 -1.39 28.39
C TYR A 17 0.51 -0.88 29.08
N THR A 18 0.64 -0.33 30.30
CA THR A 18 -0.48 0.23 31.07
C THR A 18 -1.07 1.46 30.39
N ALA A 19 -0.23 2.37 29.88
CA ALA A 19 -0.69 3.59 29.23
C ALA A 19 -1.43 3.35 27.89
N THR A 20 -1.19 2.22 27.23
CA THR A 20 -1.78 1.88 25.92
C THR A 20 -2.80 0.73 26.02
N GLU A 21 -3.27 0.38 27.20
CA GLU A 21 -4.23 -0.70 27.41
C GLU A 21 -5.53 -0.51 26.60
N PRO A 22 -6.16 0.68 26.54
CA PRO A 22 -7.38 0.89 25.75
C PRO A 22 -7.16 0.68 24.25
N LEU A 23 -5.98 1.09 23.72
CA LEU A 23 -5.60 0.85 22.35
C LEU A 23 -5.46 -0.64 22.04
N ARG A 24 -4.83 -1.40 22.94
CA ARG A 24 -4.67 -2.85 22.76
C ARG A 24 -5.99 -3.59 22.87
N GLN A 25 -6.87 -3.19 23.79
CA GLN A 25 -8.21 -3.77 23.89
C GLN A 25 -8.96 -3.59 22.58
N ARG A 26 -8.96 -2.37 22.01
CA ARG A 26 -9.54 -2.11 20.70
C ARG A 26 -8.94 -3.01 19.60
N MET A 27 -7.60 -3.14 19.57
CA MET A 27 -6.92 -4.02 18.60
C MET A 27 -7.33 -5.50 18.77
N GLN A 28 -7.61 -5.93 20.00
CA GLN A 28 -8.08 -7.28 20.29
C GLN A 28 -9.53 -7.45 19.82
N ASP A 29 -10.40 -6.50 20.12
CA ASP A 29 -11.81 -6.53 19.68
C ASP A 29 -11.91 -6.58 18.15
N ASP A 30 -11.11 -5.78 17.44
CA ASP A 30 -11.04 -5.79 15.98
C ASP A 30 -10.54 -7.15 15.45
N HIS A 31 -9.61 -7.78 16.15
CA HIS A 31 -9.13 -9.12 15.78
C HIS A 31 -10.21 -10.20 16.01
N SER A 32 -10.97 -10.10 17.09
CA SER A 32 -12.09 -10.99 17.38
C SER A 32 -13.16 -10.91 16.29
N LEU A 33 -13.49 -9.69 15.82
CA LEU A 33 -14.37 -9.49 14.68
C LEU A 33 -13.82 -10.14 13.38
N TYR A 34 -12.52 -9.95 13.11
CA TYR A 34 -11.89 -10.57 11.94
C TYR A 34 -11.91 -12.09 11.99
N ARG A 35 -11.69 -12.69 13.16
CA ARG A 35 -11.71 -14.15 13.37
C ARG A 35 -13.10 -14.74 13.39
N LEU A 36 -14.16 -13.91 13.40
CA LEU A 36 -15.54 -14.34 13.56
C LEU A 36 -15.71 -15.13 14.87
N GLU A 37 -15.20 -14.57 15.98
CA GLU A 37 -15.44 -15.19 17.28
C GLU A 37 -16.94 -15.34 17.50
N PRO A 38 -17.40 -16.54 17.93
CA PRO A 38 -18.82 -16.82 18.04
C PRO A 38 -19.53 -15.82 18.93
N TYR A 39 -20.58 -15.18 18.40
CA TYR A 39 -21.47 -14.34 19.21
C TYR A 39 -22.26 -15.22 20.18
N ASP A 40 -22.30 -14.86 21.44
CA ASP A 40 -23.06 -15.55 22.46
C ASP A 40 -24.38 -14.80 22.77
N ALA A 41 -25.50 -15.39 22.35
CA ALA A 41 -26.84 -14.84 22.60
C ALA A 41 -27.34 -15.15 24.01
N GLY A 42 -26.59 -15.90 24.83
CA GLY A 42 -26.93 -16.33 26.14
C GLY A 42 -27.40 -17.79 26.23
N GLU A 43 -27.42 -18.32 27.45
CA GLU A 43 -27.73 -19.72 27.71
C GLU A 43 -29.17 -20.07 27.26
N GLY A 44 -29.28 -21.10 26.43
CA GLY A 44 -30.56 -21.59 25.90
C GLY A 44 -31.08 -20.86 24.66
N TYR A 45 -30.34 -19.90 24.13
CA TYR A 45 -30.67 -19.21 22.87
C TYR A 45 -29.79 -19.66 21.74
N GLN A 46 -30.32 -19.58 20.49
CA GLN A 46 -29.54 -19.84 19.30
C GLN A 46 -28.71 -18.61 18.93
N SER A 47 -27.43 -18.80 18.74
CA SER A 47 -26.50 -17.73 18.39
C SER A 47 -26.24 -17.69 16.89
N TYR A 48 -26.19 -16.50 16.32
CA TYR A 48 -25.82 -16.22 14.94
C TYR A 48 -24.62 -15.29 14.90
N THR A 49 -23.62 -15.63 14.11
CA THR A 49 -22.44 -14.80 13.88
C THR A 49 -22.35 -14.44 12.40
N SER A 50 -22.37 -13.15 12.09
CA SER A 50 -22.23 -12.65 10.73
C SER A 50 -20.79 -12.84 10.23
N ASN A 51 -20.63 -13.25 8.95
CA ASN A 51 -19.34 -13.34 8.29
C ASN A 51 -18.90 -12.03 7.61
N GLU A 52 -19.72 -10.99 7.69
CA GLU A 52 -19.51 -9.72 7.02
C GLU A 52 -18.20 -9.01 7.44
N PRO A 53 -17.82 -8.98 8.73
CA PRO A 53 -16.56 -8.34 9.15
C PRO A 53 -15.35 -8.95 8.47
N HIS A 54 -15.26 -10.27 8.44
CA HIS A 54 -14.16 -10.98 7.79
C HIS A 54 -14.08 -10.68 6.29
N ASN A 55 -15.22 -10.80 5.61
CA ASN A 55 -15.30 -10.57 4.17
C ASN A 55 -14.91 -9.13 3.80
N TYR A 56 -15.36 -8.15 4.58
CA TYR A 56 -15.00 -6.75 4.38
C TYR A 56 -13.50 -6.53 4.55
N ALA A 57 -12.94 -7.00 5.65
CA ALA A 57 -11.52 -6.89 5.93
C ALA A 57 -10.66 -7.55 4.84
N GLN A 58 -11.01 -8.77 4.40
CA GLN A 58 -10.30 -9.47 3.33
C GLN A 58 -10.30 -8.70 2.01
N LYS A 59 -11.39 -8.03 1.68
CA LYS A 59 -11.46 -7.20 0.47
C LYS A 59 -10.53 -6.00 0.54
N VAL A 60 -10.49 -5.30 1.69
CA VAL A 60 -9.56 -4.17 1.88
C VAL A 60 -8.11 -4.63 1.85
N ILE A 61 -7.78 -5.72 2.56
CA ILE A 61 -6.44 -6.32 2.55
C ILE A 61 -6.05 -6.71 1.11
N GLY A 62 -6.94 -7.38 0.38
CA GLY A 62 -6.69 -7.78 -1.01
C GLY A 62 -6.37 -6.59 -1.93
N TRP A 63 -7.00 -5.44 -1.69
CA TRP A 63 -6.70 -4.23 -2.46
C TRP A 63 -5.34 -3.63 -2.12
N ILE A 64 -4.95 -3.62 -0.85
CA ILE A 64 -3.63 -3.14 -0.42
C ILE A 64 -2.52 -4.04 -0.97
N VAL A 65 -2.71 -5.36 -0.85
CA VAL A 65 -1.73 -6.37 -1.30
C VAL A 65 -1.60 -6.37 -2.83
N GLY A 66 -2.73 -6.24 -3.54
CA GLY A 66 -2.77 -6.19 -5.00
C GLY A 66 -2.36 -4.86 -5.61
N ALA A 67 -2.13 -3.80 -4.81
CA ALA A 67 -1.71 -2.50 -5.33
C ALA A 67 -0.33 -2.57 -5.98
N GLU A 68 -0.15 -1.90 -7.11
CA GLU A 68 1.16 -1.76 -7.75
C GLU A 68 2.01 -0.74 -7.00
N MET A 69 3.20 -1.16 -6.56
CA MET A 69 4.13 -0.29 -5.85
C MET A 69 5.11 0.35 -6.81
N THR A 70 5.18 1.66 -6.77
CA THR A 70 6.18 2.46 -7.47
C THR A 70 7.07 3.17 -6.47
N VAL A 71 8.37 3.01 -6.62
CA VAL A 71 9.38 3.70 -5.81
C VAL A 71 10.04 4.74 -6.69
N ARG A 72 10.07 6.00 -6.23
CA ARG A 72 10.72 7.11 -6.95
C ARG A 72 11.57 7.95 -6.04
N ILE A 73 12.66 8.44 -6.59
CA ILE A 73 13.52 9.43 -5.93
C ILE A 73 13.47 10.71 -6.75
N PRO A 74 12.82 11.77 -6.23
CA PRO A 74 12.73 13.04 -6.93
C PRO A 74 14.12 13.60 -7.23
N HIS A 75 14.34 14.08 -8.46
CA HIS A 75 15.57 14.70 -8.88
C HIS A 75 15.31 16.00 -9.66
N SER A 76 16.27 16.91 -9.62
CA SER A 76 16.26 18.10 -10.48
C SER A 76 16.65 17.69 -11.91
N GLN A 77 15.95 18.19 -12.91
CA GLN A 77 16.20 17.86 -14.34
C GLN A 77 17.59 18.25 -14.86
N ALA A 78 18.37 19.00 -14.09
CA ALA A 78 19.61 19.63 -14.54
C ALA A 78 20.87 18.75 -14.40
N ASP A 79 20.82 17.62 -13.67
CA ASP A 79 22.00 16.83 -13.34
C ASP A 79 21.83 15.34 -13.69
N SER A 80 22.52 14.91 -14.77
CA SER A 80 22.48 13.53 -15.24
C SER A 80 23.15 12.54 -14.29
N GLU A 81 24.20 12.95 -13.59
CA GLU A 81 24.91 12.08 -12.63
C GLU A 81 24.05 11.77 -11.41
N THR A 82 23.35 12.78 -10.90
CA THR A 82 22.39 12.59 -9.79
C THR A 82 21.23 11.71 -10.21
N ARG A 83 20.77 11.80 -11.47
CA ARG A 83 19.71 10.93 -12.01
C ARG A 83 20.14 9.45 -12.02
N GLU A 84 21.32 9.14 -12.53
CA GLU A 84 21.84 7.77 -12.56
C GLU A 84 21.98 7.16 -11.15
N LYS A 85 22.47 7.95 -10.19
CA LYS A 85 22.57 7.53 -8.78
C LYS A 85 21.20 7.27 -8.15
N ASN A 86 20.22 8.09 -8.46
CA ASN A 86 18.86 7.92 -7.96
C ASN A 86 18.18 6.69 -8.59
N ASP A 87 18.34 6.46 -9.89
CA ASP A 87 17.85 5.27 -10.58
C ASP A 87 18.49 3.99 -9.98
N LEU A 88 19.79 4.03 -9.67
CA LEU A 88 20.48 2.94 -9.00
C LEU A 88 19.92 2.68 -7.59
N LYS A 89 19.63 3.75 -6.82
CA LYS A 89 19.01 3.62 -5.51
C LYS A 89 17.59 3.05 -5.61
N GLU A 90 16.79 3.42 -6.60
CA GLU A 90 15.47 2.82 -6.85
C GLU A 90 15.59 1.31 -7.07
N ARG A 91 16.54 0.85 -7.89
CA ARG A 91 16.81 -0.58 -8.10
C ARG A 91 17.31 -1.27 -6.83
N PHE A 92 18.17 -0.60 -6.06
CA PHE A 92 18.59 -1.10 -4.75
C PHE A 92 17.40 -1.36 -3.84
N LEU A 93 16.48 -0.41 -3.70
CA LEU A 93 15.31 -0.54 -2.82
C LEU A 93 14.35 -1.65 -3.27
N ILE A 94 14.14 -1.79 -4.57
CA ILE A 94 13.35 -2.89 -5.15
C ILE A 94 14.01 -4.24 -4.87
N GLY A 95 15.30 -4.36 -5.17
CA GLY A 95 16.06 -5.60 -5.00
C GLY A 95 16.18 -6.03 -3.53
N ILE A 96 16.41 -5.08 -2.62
CA ILE A 96 16.52 -5.36 -1.18
C ILE A 96 15.17 -5.82 -0.60
N THR A 97 14.06 -5.22 -1.05
CA THR A 97 12.71 -5.65 -0.64
C THR A 97 12.43 -7.08 -1.09
N LYS A 98 12.73 -7.40 -2.34
CA LYS A 98 12.58 -8.76 -2.86
C LYS A 98 13.42 -9.76 -2.08
N SER A 99 14.68 -9.44 -1.77
CA SER A 99 15.56 -10.31 -0.97
C SER A 99 15.01 -10.51 0.46
N ALA A 100 14.43 -9.47 1.06
CA ALA A 100 13.79 -9.56 2.37
C ALA A 100 12.52 -10.42 2.33
N ASP A 101 11.68 -10.27 1.30
CA ASP A 101 10.49 -11.11 1.09
C ASP A 101 10.86 -12.57 0.90
N GLU A 102 11.89 -12.88 0.09
CA GLU A 102 12.39 -14.25 -0.09
C GLU A 102 12.90 -14.85 1.24
N ARG A 103 13.50 -14.02 2.11
CA ARG A 103 13.91 -14.45 3.45
C ARG A 103 12.70 -14.77 4.33
N LEU A 104 11.67 -13.91 4.35
CA LEU A 104 10.43 -14.16 5.10
C LEU A 104 9.72 -15.44 4.60
N CYS A 105 9.62 -15.64 3.28
CA CYS A 105 9.04 -16.85 2.71
C CYS A 105 9.80 -18.12 3.13
N ARG A 106 11.14 -18.08 3.20
CA ARG A 106 11.94 -19.20 3.73
C ARG A 106 11.65 -19.50 5.21
N MET A 107 11.22 -18.49 5.97
CA MET A 107 10.77 -18.65 7.36
C MET A 107 9.28 -18.99 7.48
N MET A 108 8.62 -19.34 6.38
CA MET A 108 7.18 -19.62 6.30
C MET A 108 6.30 -18.42 6.74
N MET A 109 6.79 -17.21 6.53
CA MET A 109 6.06 -15.97 6.82
C MET A 109 5.55 -15.35 5.51
N PRO A 110 4.40 -14.66 5.53
CA PRO A 110 3.94 -13.87 4.39
C PRO A 110 4.91 -12.75 4.02
N THR A 111 4.77 -12.19 2.83
CA THR A 111 5.60 -11.07 2.39
C THR A 111 5.43 -9.84 3.29
N ILE A 112 6.35 -8.88 3.19
CA ILE A 112 6.26 -7.62 3.94
C ILE A 112 4.92 -6.93 3.65
N ARG A 113 4.51 -6.91 2.38
CA ARG A 113 3.27 -6.26 1.95
C ARG A 113 2.03 -6.94 2.51
N ASP A 114 1.97 -8.27 2.50
CA ASP A 114 0.85 -9.04 3.06
C ASP A 114 0.68 -8.73 4.55
N GLN A 115 1.78 -8.76 5.31
CA GLN A 115 1.78 -8.48 6.73
C GLN A 115 1.40 -7.03 7.04
N LEU A 116 1.98 -6.05 6.33
CA LEU A 116 1.65 -4.64 6.49
C LEU A 116 0.20 -4.35 6.11
N GLY A 117 -0.31 -4.97 5.03
CA GLY A 117 -1.71 -4.86 4.63
C GLY A 117 -2.64 -5.37 5.72
N TRP A 118 -2.32 -6.51 6.32
CA TRP A 118 -3.10 -7.08 7.42
C TRP A 118 -3.05 -6.21 8.68
N TYR A 119 -1.85 -5.84 9.16
CA TYR A 119 -1.70 -5.02 10.38
C TYR A 119 -2.35 -3.65 10.21
N SER A 120 -2.13 -3.00 9.08
CA SER A 120 -2.75 -1.70 8.79
C SER A 120 -4.27 -1.76 8.80
N SER A 121 -4.85 -2.83 8.24
CA SER A 121 -6.31 -2.98 8.15
C SER A 121 -6.95 -3.38 9.47
N ILE A 122 -6.37 -4.34 10.18
CA ILE A 122 -6.99 -4.92 11.39
C ILE A 122 -6.57 -4.18 12.66
N ARG A 123 -5.26 -3.89 12.82
CA ARG A 123 -4.77 -3.19 14.02
C ARG A 123 -4.91 -1.67 13.90
N GLY A 124 -5.01 -1.14 12.67
CA GLY A 124 -4.99 0.30 12.41
C GLY A 124 -3.63 0.95 12.62
N TRP A 125 -2.57 0.15 12.70
CA TRP A 125 -1.17 0.55 12.89
C TRP A 125 -0.27 -0.33 12.04
N TYR A 126 0.93 0.19 11.72
CA TYR A 126 2.02 -0.62 11.20
C TYR A 126 3.22 -0.53 12.13
N ALA A 127 3.96 -1.60 12.25
CA ALA A 127 5.18 -1.68 13.04
C ALA A 127 6.14 -2.72 12.45
N GLY A 128 7.41 -2.58 12.72
CA GLY A 128 8.40 -3.57 12.36
C GLY A 128 9.82 -3.08 12.48
N ARG A 129 10.75 -4.00 12.30
CA ARG A 129 12.18 -3.73 12.28
C ARG A 129 12.68 -3.68 10.85
N ALA A 130 13.56 -2.72 10.56
CA ALA A 130 14.28 -2.62 9.29
C ALA A 130 15.76 -2.34 9.56
N ILE A 131 16.60 -3.36 9.39
CA ILE A 131 18.02 -3.31 9.70
C ILE A 131 18.82 -4.19 8.72
N LEU A 132 20.03 -3.77 8.39
CA LEU A 132 21.00 -4.62 7.71
C LEU A 132 21.81 -5.41 8.74
N ALA A 133 21.87 -6.71 8.57
CA ALA A 133 22.59 -7.62 9.41
C ALA A 133 23.63 -8.43 8.60
N LYS A 134 24.58 -9.03 9.30
CA LYS A 134 25.59 -9.92 8.70
C LYS A 134 25.37 -11.35 9.16
N ASN A 135 25.40 -12.27 8.24
CA ASN A 135 25.43 -13.69 8.53
C ASN A 135 26.78 -14.11 9.15
N ASN A 136 26.87 -15.33 9.63
CA ASN A 136 28.12 -15.89 10.18
C ASN A 136 29.23 -16.01 9.12
N ASP A 137 28.91 -16.11 7.85
CA ASP A 137 29.82 -16.11 6.70
C ASP A 137 30.26 -14.72 6.25
N GLY A 138 29.74 -13.67 6.91
CA GLY A 138 30.04 -12.26 6.59
C GLY A 138 29.14 -11.66 5.52
N THR A 139 28.25 -12.43 4.88
CA THR A 139 27.30 -11.91 3.88
C THR A 139 26.30 -10.97 4.53
N THR A 140 26.00 -9.85 3.86
CA THR A 140 25.03 -8.86 4.32
C THR A 140 23.63 -9.24 3.84
N TYR A 141 22.63 -9.10 4.70
CA TYR A 141 21.23 -9.28 4.35
C TYR A 141 20.34 -8.22 4.99
N ALA A 142 19.18 -7.96 4.38
CA ALA A 142 18.18 -7.09 4.97
C ALA A 142 17.26 -7.90 5.90
N ASP A 143 17.20 -7.48 7.16
CA ASP A 143 16.23 -7.96 8.11
C ASP A 143 15.09 -6.96 8.24
N ILE A 144 14.15 -7.06 7.32
CA ILE A 144 12.90 -6.30 7.33
C ILE A 144 11.82 -7.26 7.83
N THR A 145 11.40 -7.07 9.05
CA THR A 145 10.44 -7.96 9.71
C THR A 145 9.31 -7.13 10.29
N PRO A 146 8.11 -7.18 9.71
CA PRO A 146 6.92 -6.57 10.31
C PRO A 146 6.62 -7.20 11.68
N TRP A 147 6.16 -6.38 12.62
CA TRP A 147 5.77 -6.77 13.97
C TRP A 147 4.27 -6.53 14.19
N ASP A 148 3.64 -7.34 15.03
CA ASP A 148 2.28 -7.02 15.45
C ASP A 148 2.32 -5.75 16.34
N PRO A 149 1.64 -4.66 15.93
CA PRO A 149 1.56 -3.44 16.72
C PRO A 149 1.05 -3.65 18.15
N MET A 150 0.21 -4.66 18.37
CA MET A 150 -0.29 -5.03 19.68
C MET A 150 0.81 -5.43 20.67
N HIS A 151 1.90 -5.99 20.15
CA HIS A 151 3.07 -6.45 20.92
C HIS A 151 4.30 -5.53 20.76
N THR A 152 4.08 -4.33 20.22
CA THR A 152 5.13 -3.34 20.00
C THR A 152 4.95 -2.18 20.97
N TYR A 153 6.02 -1.79 21.63
CA TYR A 153 6.08 -0.74 22.64
C TYR A 153 7.11 0.30 22.21
N TRP A 154 6.86 1.57 22.51
CA TRP A 154 7.71 2.65 22.03
C TRP A 154 7.76 3.85 22.96
N GLY A 155 8.76 4.69 22.76
CA GLY A 155 8.85 6.01 23.38
C GLY A 155 9.28 7.02 22.34
N VAL A 156 8.54 8.14 22.28
CA VAL A 156 8.77 9.24 21.34
C VAL A 156 9.29 10.44 22.13
N GLY A 157 10.33 11.09 21.62
CA GLY A 157 10.83 12.38 22.10
C GLY A 157 10.68 13.45 21.04
N ASP A 158 11.26 14.64 21.29
CA ASP A 158 11.15 15.81 20.40
C ASP A 158 11.67 15.54 18.97
N ASN A 159 12.61 14.62 18.82
CA ASN A 159 13.25 14.30 17.54
C ASN A 159 12.83 12.92 16.97
N GLY A 160 11.66 12.42 17.34
CA GLY A 160 11.13 11.15 16.86
C GLY A 160 11.33 10.00 17.85
N LEU A 161 11.43 8.77 17.34
CA LEU A 161 11.49 7.55 18.14
C LEU A 161 12.78 7.50 18.96
N GLU A 162 12.65 7.35 20.28
CA GLU A 162 13.80 7.22 21.21
C GLU A 162 14.13 5.78 21.53
N TRP A 163 13.13 4.94 21.63
CA TRP A 163 13.25 3.51 21.82
C TRP A 163 12.02 2.79 21.29
N ALA A 164 12.21 1.53 20.93
CA ALA A 164 11.13 0.60 20.61
C ALA A 164 11.46 -0.79 21.13
N CYS A 165 10.43 -1.55 21.47
CA CYS A 165 10.56 -2.91 21.97
C CYS A 165 9.47 -3.79 21.36
N HIS A 166 9.88 -4.98 20.89
CA HIS A 166 8.94 -6.03 20.50
C HIS A 166 8.95 -7.11 21.58
N LYS A 167 7.81 -7.30 22.23
CA LYS A 167 7.64 -8.28 23.30
C LYS A 167 6.82 -9.45 22.79
N VAL A 168 7.40 -10.65 22.74
CA VAL A 168 6.74 -11.86 22.21
C VAL A 168 7.01 -13.04 23.13
N PRO A 169 5.99 -13.83 23.50
CA PRO A 169 6.20 -15.09 24.22
C PRO A 169 6.87 -16.13 23.29
N LYS A 170 7.93 -16.79 23.78
CA LYS A 170 8.63 -17.89 23.10
C LYS A 170 8.81 -19.07 24.02
N THR A 171 8.80 -20.27 23.44
CA THR A 171 9.13 -21.48 24.19
C THR A 171 10.64 -21.57 24.47
N LYS A 172 11.03 -22.37 25.48
CA LYS A 172 12.46 -22.61 25.80
C LYS A 172 13.23 -23.12 24.60
N ASP A 173 12.62 -24.05 23.82
CA ASP A 173 13.25 -24.62 22.63
C ASP A 173 13.46 -23.59 21.52
N GLN A 174 12.51 -22.69 21.33
CA GLN A 174 12.64 -21.58 20.38
C GLN A 174 13.77 -20.62 20.80
N ILE A 175 13.87 -20.32 22.09
CA ILE A 175 14.94 -19.46 22.61
C ILE A 175 16.29 -20.14 22.46
N LEU A 176 16.40 -21.42 22.78
CA LEU A 176 17.61 -22.21 22.59
C LEU A 176 18.04 -22.25 21.11
N SER A 177 17.10 -22.55 20.22
CA SER A 177 17.36 -22.63 18.78
C SER A 177 17.76 -21.29 18.18
N GLN A 178 17.10 -20.20 18.60
CA GLN A 178 17.33 -18.88 18.00
C GLN A 178 18.53 -18.14 18.60
N TYR A 179 18.77 -18.28 19.90
CA TYR A 179 19.79 -17.51 20.63
C TYR A 179 20.91 -18.36 21.22
N GLY A 180 20.79 -19.69 21.18
CA GLY A 180 21.79 -20.60 21.75
C GLY A 180 21.91 -20.53 23.29
N VAL A 181 20.85 -20.05 23.96
CA VAL A 181 20.85 -19.87 25.42
C VAL A 181 19.87 -20.86 26.04
N GLU A 182 20.42 -21.70 26.93
CA GLU A 182 19.60 -22.62 27.73
C GLU A 182 19.00 -21.88 28.93
N ILE A 183 17.75 -22.18 29.25
CA ILE A 183 17.00 -21.54 30.34
C ILE A 183 16.67 -22.58 31.39
N ASP A 184 17.32 -22.44 32.54
CA ASP A 184 17.17 -23.33 33.71
C ASP A 184 15.97 -22.98 34.61
N TRP A 185 15.11 -22.10 34.19
CA TRP A 185 13.99 -21.71 35.05
C TRP A 185 12.95 -22.83 35.11
N ASP A 186 12.63 -23.21 36.33
CA ASP A 186 11.54 -24.15 36.63
C ASP A 186 10.22 -23.39 36.47
N THR A 187 9.75 -23.32 35.24
CA THR A 187 8.49 -22.63 34.95
C THR A 187 7.35 -23.63 35.03
N GLN A 188 6.50 -23.50 36.03
CA GLN A 188 5.15 -24.04 36.01
C GLN A 188 4.32 -23.43 34.86
N TYR A 189 4.83 -22.41 34.17
CA TYR A 189 4.24 -21.64 33.07
C TYR A 189 4.75 -22.07 31.69
N THR A 190 5.11 -23.32 31.50
CA THR A 190 5.63 -23.84 30.21
C THR A 190 4.61 -23.78 29.07
N ALA A 191 3.31 -23.61 29.37
CA ALA A 191 2.26 -23.50 28.34
C ALA A 191 2.19 -22.08 27.71
N ASP A 192 2.51 -21.01 28.48
CA ASP A 192 2.30 -19.63 28.03
C ASP A 192 3.54 -18.99 27.37
N GLY A 193 4.69 -19.68 27.40
CA GLY A 193 5.95 -19.15 26.87
C GLY A 193 6.66 -18.20 27.84
N ILE A 194 7.88 -17.80 27.45
CA ILE A 194 8.71 -16.84 28.17
C ILE A 194 8.73 -15.56 27.37
N ASP A 195 8.44 -14.44 28.01
CA ASP A 195 8.45 -13.14 27.36
C ASP A 195 9.88 -12.75 26.93
N VAL A 196 10.07 -12.58 25.65
CA VAL A 196 11.31 -12.11 25.04
C VAL A 196 11.11 -10.66 24.62
N TYR A 197 11.97 -9.78 25.11
CA TYR A 197 11.97 -8.36 24.81
C TYR A 197 13.11 -8.08 23.83
N ASP A 198 12.82 -7.75 22.59
CA ASP A 198 13.77 -7.26 21.58
C ASP A 198 13.73 -5.73 21.58
N PHE A 199 14.64 -5.14 22.36
CA PHE A 199 14.68 -3.70 22.65
C PHE A 199 15.73 -2.99 21.83
N TYR A 200 15.34 -1.89 21.20
CA TYR A 200 16.18 -0.98 20.44
C TYR A 200 16.12 0.42 21.03
N ASP A 201 17.25 1.02 21.27
CA ASP A 201 17.42 2.45 21.45
C ASP A 201 18.16 3.07 20.26
N LYS A 202 18.57 4.34 20.33
CA LYS A 202 19.26 5.03 19.22
C LYS A 202 20.57 4.40 18.77
N GLU A 203 21.24 3.65 19.63
CA GLU A 203 22.57 3.08 19.37
C GLU A 203 22.64 1.56 19.53
N MET A 204 21.84 1.02 20.43
CA MET A 204 22.02 -0.34 20.94
C MET A 204 20.76 -1.21 20.71
N ASN A 205 21.01 -2.48 20.44
CA ASN A 205 20.02 -3.54 20.53
C ASN A 205 20.31 -4.40 21.78
N THR A 206 19.29 -4.70 22.54
CA THR A 206 19.37 -5.54 23.74
C THR A 206 18.22 -6.54 23.74
N ILE A 207 18.54 -7.83 23.88
CA ILE A 207 17.51 -8.87 23.98
C ILE A 207 17.53 -9.43 25.39
N ILE A 208 16.41 -9.34 26.07
CA ILE A 208 16.23 -9.83 27.43
C ILE A 208 15.02 -10.77 27.52
N ILE A 209 15.04 -11.64 28.51
CA ILE A 209 13.90 -12.44 28.93
C ILE A 209 13.52 -12.06 30.35
N HIS A 210 12.21 -12.10 30.61
CA HIS A 210 11.66 -11.83 31.91
C HIS A 210 10.70 -12.95 32.32
N SER A 211 10.80 -13.42 33.56
CA SER A 211 10.05 -14.60 34.01
C SER A 211 8.56 -14.32 34.24
N GLY A 212 8.15 -13.07 34.40
CA GLY A 212 6.77 -12.70 34.74
C GLY A 212 6.27 -13.21 36.09
N ASP A 213 7.11 -13.89 36.86
CA ASP A 213 6.77 -14.36 38.22
C ASP A 213 6.70 -13.17 39.18
N ALA A 214 5.50 -12.87 39.69
CA ALA A 214 5.28 -11.75 40.60
C ALA A 214 6.02 -11.91 41.95
N GLN A 215 6.38 -13.15 42.33
CA GLN A 215 7.04 -13.43 43.61
C GLN A 215 8.58 -13.37 43.47
N ASN A 216 9.12 -13.81 42.36
CA ASN A 216 10.57 -13.80 42.07
C ASN A 216 10.84 -13.38 40.62
N PRO A 217 10.68 -12.10 40.27
CA PRO A 217 10.91 -11.64 38.92
C PRO A 217 12.38 -11.78 38.55
N THR A 218 12.68 -12.65 37.60
CA THR A 218 14.03 -12.87 37.13
C THR A 218 14.19 -12.34 35.71
N THR A 219 15.14 -11.43 35.53
CA THR A 219 15.48 -10.88 34.21
C THR A 219 16.86 -11.36 33.80
N LYS A 220 16.98 -11.96 32.61
CA LYS A 220 18.23 -12.44 32.05
C LYS A 220 18.49 -11.81 30.68
N VAL A 221 19.71 -11.34 30.45
CA VAL A 221 20.16 -10.87 29.14
C VAL A 221 20.52 -12.07 28.28
N ILE A 222 19.81 -12.28 27.17
CA ILE A 222 20.11 -13.33 26.20
C ILE A 222 21.21 -12.88 25.25
N LYS A 223 21.06 -11.69 24.69
CA LYS A 223 22.03 -11.08 23.79
C LYS A 223 22.59 -9.82 24.45
N LYS A 224 23.91 -9.81 24.67
CA LYS A 224 24.57 -8.60 25.17
C LYS A 224 24.28 -7.41 24.30
N GLN A 225 24.24 -6.23 24.89
CA GLN A 225 24.04 -4.98 24.18
C GLN A 225 25.04 -4.85 23.03
N THR A 226 24.52 -4.81 21.80
CA THR A 226 25.30 -4.65 20.58
C THR A 226 24.89 -3.38 19.86
N LYS A 227 25.88 -2.66 19.31
CA LYS A 227 25.57 -1.52 18.44
C LYS A 227 24.91 -2.02 17.17
N HIS A 228 23.79 -1.44 16.79
CA HIS A 228 23.10 -1.82 15.56
C HIS A 228 23.58 -1.06 14.32
N GLY A 229 24.36 0.01 14.48
CA GLY A 229 24.99 0.73 13.37
C GLY A 229 24.06 1.59 12.51
N ALA A 230 22.78 1.67 12.85
CA ALA A 230 21.85 2.60 12.21
C ALA A 230 21.96 4.01 12.83
N SER A 231 21.62 5.05 12.07
CA SER A 231 21.67 6.45 12.52
C SER A 231 20.55 6.80 13.51
N GLN A 232 19.49 6.01 13.53
CA GLN A 232 18.31 6.15 14.39
C GLN A 232 17.79 4.79 14.83
N VAL A 233 16.73 4.74 15.63
CA VAL A 233 16.11 3.47 16.04
C VAL A 233 15.65 2.72 14.79
N PRO A 234 16.13 1.48 14.53
CA PRO A 234 15.85 0.75 13.28
C PRO A 234 14.45 0.09 13.28
N VAL A 235 13.46 0.86 13.70
CA VAL A 235 12.07 0.43 13.81
C VAL A 235 11.19 1.43 13.08
N PHE A 236 10.35 0.92 12.19
CA PHE A 236 9.30 1.70 11.57
C PHE A 236 7.99 1.46 12.32
N LEU A 237 7.29 2.53 12.65
CA LEU A 237 6.07 2.49 13.46
C LEU A 237 5.20 3.71 13.14
N GLY A 238 3.88 3.50 13.02
CA GLY A 238 2.95 4.60 12.85
C GLY A 238 1.48 4.17 12.83
N PRO A 239 0.58 5.10 13.13
CA PRO A 239 -0.87 4.89 13.04
C PRO A 239 -1.37 5.04 11.60
N ILE A 240 -2.51 4.42 11.32
CA ILE A 240 -3.27 4.59 10.08
C ILE A 240 -4.39 5.60 10.30
N GLY A 241 -4.64 6.44 9.32
CA GLY A 241 -5.74 7.41 9.36
C GLY A 241 -5.33 8.79 9.88
N PRO A 242 -6.28 9.74 9.87
CA PRO A 242 -6.01 11.15 10.17
C PRO A 242 -6.15 11.51 11.66
N ASN A 243 -6.56 10.59 12.52
CA ASN A 243 -6.88 10.91 13.92
C ASN A 243 -5.61 11.28 14.70
N PRO A 244 -5.48 12.55 15.14
CA PRO A 244 -4.35 12.95 15.95
C PRO A 244 -4.49 12.44 17.38
N TYR A 245 -3.35 12.25 18.06
CA TYR A 245 -3.37 12.04 19.49
C TYR A 245 -3.72 13.35 20.20
N ILE A 246 -4.88 13.39 20.82
CA ILE A 246 -5.35 14.55 21.59
C ILE A 246 -5.11 14.28 23.06
N VAL A 247 -4.24 15.06 23.68
CA VAL A 247 -4.10 15.04 25.14
C VAL A 247 -5.30 15.76 25.73
N ALA A 248 -6.20 15.01 26.39
CA ALA A 248 -7.34 15.61 27.07
C ALA A 248 -6.85 16.58 28.17
N MET A 249 -7.38 17.79 28.17
CA MET A 249 -7.07 18.79 29.22
C MET A 249 -7.63 18.42 30.59
N THR A 250 -8.55 17.44 30.64
CA THR A 250 -9.12 16.91 31.87
C THR A 250 -8.59 15.51 32.11
N HIS A 251 -8.04 15.27 33.30
CA HIS A 251 -7.42 14.01 33.72
C HIS A 251 -8.32 12.75 33.63
N THR A 252 -9.56 12.88 33.19
CA THR A 252 -10.58 11.83 33.25
C THR A 252 -10.71 10.97 31.98
N ASN A 253 -10.16 11.39 30.82
CA ASN A 253 -10.39 10.67 29.55
C ASN A 253 -9.13 10.53 28.68
N MET A 254 -7.95 10.47 29.28
CA MET A 254 -6.71 10.22 28.52
C MET A 254 -6.71 8.84 27.85
N ASP A 255 -7.39 7.87 28.44
CA ASP A 255 -7.43 6.49 27.94
C ASP A 255 -8.25 6.38 26.66
N ASP A 256 -9.34 7.13 26.53
CA ASP A 256 -10.22 7.09 25.37
C ASP A 256 -9.54 7.66 24.10
N THR A 257 -8.71 8.71 24.28
CA THR A 257 -8.03 9.35 23.14
C THR A 257 -6.97 8.47 22.51
N ILE A 258 -6.27 7.63 23.27
CA ILE A 258 -5.26 6.73 22.69
C ILE A 258 -5.90 5.58 21.92
N ALA A 259 -7.09 5.12 22.34
CA ALA A 259 -7.85 4.11 21.63
C ALA A 259 -8.28 4.57 20.24
N ASP A 260 -8.50 5.87 20.04
CA ASP A 260 -8.93 6.44 18.76
C ASP A 260 -7.79 6.67 17.77
N VAL A 261 -6.53 6.63 18.24
CA VAL A 261 -5.37 6.80 17.38
C VAL A 261 -5.14 5.55 16.54
N GLY A 262 -5.12 5.71 15.23
CA GLY A 262 -4.99 4.62 14.28
C GLY A 262 -6.34 3.94 13.99
N GLU A 263 -6.79 4.01 12.75
CA GLU A 263 -8.09 3.51 12.33
C GLU A 263 -8.00 2.11 11.70
N SER A 264 -8.70 1.13 12.29
CA SER A 264 -8.94 -0.16 11.64
C SER A 264 -10.07 -0.07 10.61
N VAL A 265 -10.24 -1.11 9.81
CA VAL A 265 -11.39 -1.22 8.88
C VAL A 265 -12.72 -1.27 9.62
N PHE A 266 -12.74 -1.64 10.90
CA PHE A 266 -13.94 -1.77 11.71
C PHE A 266 -14.31 -0.50 12.48
N THR A 267 -13.48 0.56 12.45
CA THR A 267 -13.68 1.77 13.26
C THR A 267 -15.10 2.36 13.13
N ALA A 268 -15.68 2.36 11.92
CA ALA A 268 -17.03 2.90 11.70
C ALA A 268 -18.16 1.91 12.01
N THR A 269 -17.90 0.62 12.12
CA THR A 269 -18.94 -0.42 12.17
C THR A 269 -18.80 -1.39 13.33
N ARG A 270 -17.77 -1.25 14.18
CA ARG A 270 -17.45 -2.18 15.26
C ARG A 270 -18.65 -2.52 16.12
N GLU A 271 -19.34 -1.51 16.60
CA GLU A 271 -20.51 -1.69 17.49
C GLU A 271 -21.77 -2.18 16.75
N LEU A 272 -21.83 -2.03 15.42
CA LEU A 272 -22.99 -2.44 14.65
C LEU A 272 -23.04 -3.96 14.45
N TYR A 273 -21.90 -4.63 14.41
CA TYR A 273 -21.86 -6.09 14.24
C TYR A 273 -22.52 -6.84 15.38
N ASP A 274 -22.31 -6.41 16.62
CA ASP A 274 -22.98 -7.01 17.78
C ASP A 274 -24.50 -6.81 17.74
N LYS A 275 -24.95 -5.64 17.30
CA LYS A 275 -26.40 -5.36 17.15
C LYS A 275 -27.00 -6.22 16.04
N GLN A 276 -26.29 -6.38 14.93
CA GLN A 276 -26.70 -7.25 13.85
C GLN A 276 -26.79 -8.71 14.30
N ASN A 277 -25.77 -9.21 15.00
CA ASN A 277 -25.72 -10.56 15.51
C ASN A 277 -26.86 -10.83 16.51
N LEU A 278 -27.13 -9.90 17.43
CA LEU A 278 -28.25 -9.98 18.37
C LEU A 278 -29.60 -10.08 17.64
N MET A 279 -29.82 -9.24 16.66
CA MET A 279 -31.08 -9.24 15.89
C MET A 279 -31.27 -10.53 15.10
N MET A 280 -30.21 -10.97 14.41
CA MET A 280 -30.26 -12.22 13.63
C MET A 280 -30.43 -13.43 14.55
N SER A 281 -29.81 -13.47 15.70
CA SER A 281 -30.00 -14.52 16.73
C SER A 281 -31.45 -14.54 17.24
N THR A 282 -32.02 -13.36 17.52
CA THR A 282 -33.41 -13.24 17.91
C THR A 282 -34.36 -13.76 16.84
N MET A 283 -34.13 -13.40 15.58
CA MET A 283 -34.93 -13.89 14.46
C MET A 283 -34.81 -15.40 14.27
N LEU A 284 -33.60 -15.95 14.42
CA LEU A 284 -33.32 -17.37 14.34
C LEU A 284 -34.08 -18.12 15.44
N GLU A 285 -34.04 -17.62 16.67
CA GLU A 285 -34.76 -18.19 17.80
C GLU A 285 -36.28 -18.18 17.62
N LEU A 286 -36.84 -17.05 17.17
CA LEU A 286 -38.28 -16.95 16.88
C LEU A 286 -38.71 -17.90 15.77
N THR A 287 -37.88 -18.05 14.74
CA THR A 287 -38.10 -19.02 13.65
C THR A 287 -38.04 -20.46 14.16
N ALA A 288 -37.07 -20.76 15.04
CA ALA A 288 -36.94 -22.10 15.63
C ALA A 288 -38.16 -22.43 16.52
N ARG A 289 -38.63 -21.48 17.34
CA ARG A 289 -39.82 -21.62 18.15
C ARG A 289 -41.11 -21.76 17.32
N SER A 290 -41.20 -21.05 16.20
CA SER A 290 -42.36 -21.15 15.30
C SER A 290 -42.50 -22.51 14.63
N ARG A 291 -41.39 -23.22 14.45
CA ARG A 291 -41.36 -24.58 13.88
C ARG A 291 -41.93 -25.64 14.82
N ARG A 292 -41.78 -25.49 16.13
CA ARG A 292 -42.31 -26.38 17.15
C ARG A 292 -42.91 -25.52 18.27
N GLN A 293 -44.17 -25.14 18.06
CA GLN A 293 -44.89 -24.33 19.04
C GLN A 293 -45.21 -25.15 20.27
N GLY A 294 -45.10 -24.53 21.44
CA GLY A 294 -45.66 -25.08 22.64
C GLY A 294 -47.18 -25.22 22.49
N LEU A 295 -47.76 -26.24 23.08
CA LEU A 295 -49.18 -26.48 23.06
C LEU A 295 -49.79 -26.25 24.44
N ILE A 296 -50.94 -25.62 24.48
CA ILE A 296 -51.77 -25.53 25.65
C ILE A 296 -52.81 -26.65 25.57
N VAL A 297 -52.65 -27.66 26.39
CA VAL A 297 -53.64 -28.74 26.52
C VAL A 297 -54.58 -28.39 27.65
N ARG A 298 -55.83 -28.09 27.30
CA ARG A 298 -56.89 -27.85 28.30
C ARG A 298 -57.65 -29.14 28.54
N SER A 299 -57.59 -29.66 29.74
CA SER A 299 -58.37 -30.82 30.18
C SER A 299 -59.12 -30.48 31.48
N ARG A 300 -60.17 -31.23 31.79
CA ARG A 300 -61.00 -31.00 32.97
C ARG A 300 -60.20 -31.04 34.25
N ASP A 301 -59.17 -31.88 34.31
CA ASP A 301 -58.39 -32.11 35.53
C ASP A 301 -56.97 -31.49 35.42
N GLY A 302 -56.63 -30.88 34.30
CA GLY A 302 -55.34 -30.22 34.08
C GLY A 302 -54.11 -31.16 34.00
N THR A 303 -54.33 -32.49 33.99
CA THR A 303 -53.27 -33.52 34.09
C THR A 303 -53.03 -34.32 32.80
N LYS A 304 -53.80 -34.05 31.71
CA LYS A 304 -53.67 -34.81 30.47
C LYS A 304 -52.39 -34.43 29.73
N THR A 305 -51.61 -35.41 29.39
CA THR A 305 -50.50 -35.33 28.43
C THR A 305 -50.97 -35.85 27.07
N LEU A 306 -50.40 -35.34 25.98
CA LEU A 306 -50.67 -35.86 24.64
C LEU A 306 -50.00 -37.21 24.51
N ASP A 307 -50.73 -38.20 23.91
CA ASP A 307 -50.22 -39.55 23.70
C ASP A 307 -49.22 -39.66 22.56
N GLU A 308 -49.30 -38.75 21.59
CA GLU A 308 -48.42 -38.66 20.46
C GLU A 308 -47.86 -37.23 20.29
N ASP A 309 -46.67 -37.11 19.69
CA ASP A 309 -46.11 -35.79 19.33
C ASP A 309 -46.90 -35.20 18.17
N PRO A 310 -47.63 -34.10 18.37
CA PRO A 310 -48.51 -33.48 17.38
C PRO A 310 -47.75 -32.91 16.16
N TYR A 311 -46.42 -32.84 16.22
CA TYR A 311 -45.57 -32.37 15.12
C TYR A 311 -45.02 -33.51 14.25
N LEU A 312 -45.36 -34.78 14.58
CA LEU A 312 -45.04 -35.90 13.69
C LEU A 312 -46.01 -35.95 12.51
N GLU A 313 -45.47 -36.19 11.32
CA GLU A 313 -46.26 -36.35 10.11
C GLU A 313 -47.24 -37.53 10.28
N GLY A 314 -48.54 -37.26 10.15
CA GLY A 314 -49.58 -38.27 10.30
C GLY A 314 -50.00 -38.56 11.71
N SER A 315 -49.61 -37.76 12.75
CA SER A 315 -50.09 -37.93 14.11
C SER A 315 -51.58 -37.63 14.23
N GLU A 316 -52.32 -38.54 14.88
CA GLU A 316 -53.74 -38.40 15.19
C GLU A 316 -53.93 -38.21 16.69
N ILE A 317 -54.49 -37.06 17.08
CA ILE A 317 -54.71 -36.73 18.49
C ILE A 317 -56.19 -36.87 18.81
N ALA A 318 -56.59 -37.86 19.61
CA ALA A 318 -57.95 -38.04 20.04
C ALA A 318 -58.23 -37.13 21.28
N LEU A 319 -59.23 -36.27 21.16
CA LEU A 319 -59.67 -35.33 22.18
C LEU A 319 -61.06 -35.69 22.65
N SER A 320 -61.32 -35.62 23.95
CA SER A 320 -62.66 -35.76 24.56
C SER A 320 -63.45 -34.45 24.43
N GLN A 321 -64.78 -34.53 24.60
CA GLN A 321 -65.73 -33.41 24.35
C GLN A 321 -65.41 -32.09 25.14
N ASN A 322 -64.64 -32.20 26.24
CA ASN A 322 -64.25 -31.07 27.11
C ASN A 322 -62.72 -30.80 27.09
N GLU A 323 -62.01 -31.32 26.13
CA GLU A 323 -60.58 -31.13 25.96
C GLU A 323 -60.29 -30.33 24.71
N ASN A 324 -59.34 -29.43 24.80
CA ASN A 324 -58.91 -28.61 23.68
C ASN A 324 -57.39 -28.50 23.68
N VAL A 325 -56.82 -28.53 22.48
CA VAL A 325 -55.39 -28.30 22.25
C VAL A 325 -55.26 -27.05 21.40
N GLU A 326 -54.71 -26.03 21.99
CA GLU A 326 -54.46 -24.77 21.31
C GLU A 326 -52.95 -24.54 21.19
N PRO A 327 -52.44 -24.04 20.06
CA PRO A 327 -51.06 -23.62 20.00
C PRO A 327 -50.83 -22.46 20.98
N LEU A 328 -49.72 -22.51 21.71
CA LEU A 328 -49.28 -21.38 22.54
C LEU A 328 -49.06 -20.20 21.60
N GLY A 329 -49.72 -19.07 21.88
CA GLY A 329 -49.62 -17.89 21.06
C GLY A 329 -48.17 -17.54 20.75
N LEU A 330 -47.83 -17.43 19.48
CA LEU A 330 -46.50 -16.98 19.05
C LEU A 330 -46.27 -15.57 19.53
N LEU A 331 -45.09 -15.32 20.07
CA LEU A 331 -44.57 -13.97 20.14
C LEU A 331 -44.31 -13.53 18.68
N GLU A 332 -45.19 -12.68 18.16
CA GLU A 332 -44.97 -12.08 16.84
C GLU A 332 -43.73 -11.19 16.90
N VAL A 333 -42.89 -11.29 15.87
CA VAL A 333 -41.79 -10.33 15.66
C VAL A 333 -42.44 -8.97 15.47
N ALA A 334 -42.01 -7.97 16.25
CA ALA A 334 -42.49 -6.61 16.06
C ALA A 334 -42.29 -6.21 14.57
N LYS A 335 -43.31 -5.64 13.93
CA LYS A 335 -43.28 -5.26 12.51
C LYS A 335 -42.14 -4.29 12.22
N GLU A 336 -41.69 -3.54 13.20
CA GLU A 336 -40.60 -2.60 13.16
C GLU A 336 -39.21 -3.26 13.06
N THR A 337 -39.08 -4.55 13.43
CA THR A 337 -37.81 -5.27 13.43
C THR A 337 -37.21 -5.35 12.02
N GLY A 338 -38.04 -5.60 11.01
CA GLY A 338 -37.59 -5.62 9.61
C GLY A 338 -37.10 -4.25 9.12
N ALA A 339 -37.78 -3.18 9.51
CA ALA A 339 -37.36 -1.82 9.19
C ALA A 339 -36.04 -1.46 9.88
N PHE A 340 -35.88 -1.87 11.13
CA PHE A 340 -34.66 -1.64 11.89
C PHE A 340 -33.46 -2.45 11.35
N MET A 341 -33.68 -3.70 10.94
CA MET A 341 -32.64 -4.50 10.24
C MET A 341 -32.19 -3.83 8.96
N SER A 342 -33.11 -3.29 8.16
CA SER A 342 -32.77 -2.57 6.94
C SER A 342 -31.98 -1.29 7.25
N LEU A 343 -32.29 -0.60 8.35
CA LEU A 343 -31.55 0.57 8.80
C LEU A 343 -30.12 0.19 9.19
N VAL A 344 -29.95 -0.84 10.05
CA VAL A 344 -28.62 -1.32 10.48
C VAL A 344 -27.79 -1.76 9.28
N SER A 345 -28.36 -2.54 8.36
CA SER A 345 -27.67 -2.94 7.12
C SER A 345 -27.28 -1.72 6.27
N GLY A 346 -28.16 -0.71 6.18
CA GLY A 346 -27.87 0.54 5.47
C GLY A 346 -26.72 1.34 6.12
N GLU A 347 -26.67 1.42 7.44
CA GLU A 347 -25.55 2.07 8.17
C GLU A 347 -24.25 1.30 8.01
N MET A 348 -24.30 -0.03 8.05
CA MET A 348 -23.12 -0.86 7.79
C MET A 348 -22.57 -0.64 6.38
N GLN A 349 -23.44 -0.62 5.36
CA GLN A 349 -23.02 -0.34 3.98
C GLN A 349 -22.44 1.07 3.79
N ARG A 350 -22.88 2.05 4.57
CA ARG A 350 -22.28 3.40 4.57
C ARG A 350 -20.91 3.45 5.22
N GLY A 351 -20.71 2.64 6.27
CA GLY A 351 -19.43 2.55 6.99
C GLY A 351 -18.40 1.64 6.33
N THR A 352 -18.83 0.82 5.35
CA THR A 352 -18.00 -0.15 4.63
C THR A 352 -17.97 0.16 3.13
N ILE A 353 -17.51 -0.80 2.34
CA ILE A 353 -17.58 -0.72 0.88
C ILE A 353 -18.93 -1.27 0.41
N PRO A 354 -19.72 -0.52 -0.36
CA PRO A 354 -21.04 -0.96 -0.84
C PRO A 354 -20.97 -2.28 -1.61
N HIS A 355 -21.93 -3.18 -1.39
CA HIS A 355 -22.01 -4.49 -2.07
C HIS A 355 -22.07 -4.37 -3.60
N SER A 356 -22.63 -3.27 -4.12
CA SER A 356 -22.68 -2.97 -5.56
C SER A 356 -21.29 -2.94 -6.23
N VAL A 357 -20.22 -2.67 -5.48
CA VAL A 357 -18.83 -2.67 -5.98
C VAL A 357 -18.30 -4.08 -6.22
N TYR A 358 -18.89 -5.08 -5.56
CA TYR A 358 -18.45 -6.48 -5.63
C TYR A 358 -19.24 -7.34 -6.63
N GLY A 359 -20.02 -6.70 -7.49
CA GLY A 359 -20.79 -7.42 -8.52
C GLY A 359 -22.21 -7.79 -8.11
N GLU A 360 -22.69 -7.44 -6.92
CA GLU A 360 -24.11 -7.53 -6.54
C GLU A 360 -24.89 -6.38 -7.20
N ILE A 361 -24.76 -6.26 -8.52
CA ILE A 361 -25.39 -5.21 -9.30
C ILE A 361 -26.77 -5.70 -9.70
N GLN A 362 -27.82 -5.14 -9.11
CA GLN A 362 -29.20 -5.47 -9.47
C GLN A 362 -29.65 -4.82 -10.79
N PHE A 363 -28.91 -3.83 -11.31
CA PHE A 363 -29.25 -3.09 -12.52
C PHE A 363 -28.00 -2.84 -13.36
N GLN A 364 -28.15 -2.67 -14.67
CA GLN A 364 -27.07 -2.21 -15.53
C GLN A 364 -26.68 -0.77 -15.13
N LEU A 365 -25.51 -0.61 -14.56
CA LEU A 365 -24.97 0.70 -14.22
C LEU A 365 -24.29 1.33 -15.43
N SER A 366 -24.45 2.65 -15.60
CA SER A 366 -23.67 3.39 -16.59
C SER A 366 -22.19 3.43 -16.19
N GLY A 367 -21.28 3.58 -17.16
CA GLY A 367 -19.86 3.73 -16.88
C GLY A 367 -19.55 4.87 -15.89
N PHE A 368 -20.33 5.95 -15.91
CA PHE A 368 -20.25 7.05 -14.95
C PHE A 368 -20.61 6.60 -13.52
N ALA A 369 -21.67 5.81 -13.34
CA ALA A 369 -22.06 5.31 -12.03
C ALA A 369 -21.01 4.36 -11.45
N ILE A 370 -20.43 3.49 -12.28
CA ILE A 370 -19.34 2.60 -11.88
C ILE A 370 -18.11 3.41 -11.44
N ASN A 371 -17.73 4.46 -12.17
CA ASN A 371 -16.62 5.33 -11.79
C ASN A 371 -16.88 6.08 -10.48
N THR A 372 -18.11 6.54 -10.24
CA THR A 372 -18.48 7.23 -8.99
C THR A 372 -18.40 6.27 -7.79
N LEU A 373 -18.90 5.05 -7.93
CA LEU A 373 -18.79 4.01 -6.92
C LEU A 373 -17.30 3.69 -6.62
N ARG A 374 -16.50 3.59 -7.67
CA ARG A 374 -15.06 3.37 -7.56
C ARG A 374 -14.37 4.47 -6.75
N GLN A 375 -14.63 5.75 -7.04
CA GLN A 375 -14.07 6.87 -6.27
C GLN A 375 -14.45 6.82 -4.80
N GLY A 376 -15.69 6.41 -4.48
CA GLY A 376 -16.11 6.18 -3.09
C GLY A 376 -15.26 5.14 -2.39
N VAL A 377 -14.97 4.04 -3.07
CA VAL A 377 -14.14 2.96 -2.53
C VAL A 377 -12.68 3.39 -2.39
N GLU A 378 -12.11 4.04 -3.40
CA GLU A 378 -10.74 4.58 -3.34
C GLU A 378 -10.56 5.53 -2.15
N THR A 379 -11.58 6.31 -1.80
CA THR A 379 -11.56 7.18 -0.63
C THR A 379 -11.44 6.39 0.67
N VAL A 380 -12.18 5.29 0.82
CA VAL A 380 -12.14 4.44 2.02
C VAL A 380 -10.77 3.75 2.16
N VAL A 381 -10.22 3.22 1.06
CA VAL A 381 -8.97 2.45 1.08
C VAL A 381 -7.74 3.34 1.10
N SER A 382 -7.83 4.58 0.61
CA SER A 382 -6.69 5.49 0.46
C SER A 382 -5.88 5.73 1.74
N LYS A 383 -6.54 5.77 2.91
CA LYS A 383 -5.85 5.96 4.20
C LYS A 383 -4.93 4.77 4.54
N TYR A 384 -5.34 3.55 4.19
CA TYR A 384 -4.54 2.34 4.41
C TYR A 384 -3.38 2.26 3.43
N LEU A 385 -3.61 2.58 2.15
CA LEU A 385 -2.55 2.67 1.15
C LEU A 385 -1.48 3.67 1.57
N ARG A 386 -1.88 4.89 1.96
CA ARG A 386 -0.95 5.92 2.48
C ARG A 386 -0.18 5.47 3.71
N GLY A 387 -0.81 4.71 4.62
CA GLY A 387 -0.12 4.16 5.78
C GLY A 387 0.97 3.16 5.37
N VAL A 388 0.67 2.27 4.44
CA VAL A 388 1.66 1.31 3.92
C VAL A 388 2.74 2.01 3.09
N GLU A 389 2.41 3.04 2.28
CA GLU A 389 3.40 3.89 1.60
C GLU A 389 4.39 4.49 2.60
N LYS A 390 3.89 5.08 3.70
CA LYS A 390 4.73 5.65 4.76
C LYS A 390 5.59 4.60 5.46
N ALA A 391 5.07 3.41 5.70
CA ALA A 391 5.85 2.29 6.25
C ALA A 391 7.03 1.94 5.32
N TYR A 392 6.79 1.83 4.00
CA TYR A 392 7.86 1.58 3.03
C TYR A 392 8.86 2.74 2.94
N GLU A 393 8.42 4.00 2.95
CA GLU A 393 9.32 5.15 2.97
C GLU A 393 10.25 5.12 4.19
N MET A 394 9.71 4.78 5.37
CA MET A 394 10.51 4.62 6.59
C MET A 394 11.52 3.45 6.46
N ILE A 395 11.06 2.29 5.98
CA ILE A 395 11.92 1.12 5.74
C ILE A 395 13.06 1.49 4.78
N PHE A 396 12.76 2.14 3.68
CA PHE A 396 13.72 2.51 2.65
C PHE A 396 14.75 3.52 3.15
N ASN A 397 14.32 4.51 3.92
CA ASN A 397 15.25 5.45 4.53
C ASN A 397 16.17 4.75 5.54
N LEU A 398 15.62 3.92 6.46
CA LEU A 398 16.40 3.18 7.44
C LEU A 398 17.47 2.29 6.79
N ILE A 399 17.10 1.52 5.78
CA ILE A 399 17.99 0.59 5.08
C ILE A 399 19.05 1.34 4.24
N SER A 400 18.63 2.35 3.46
CA SER A 400 19.56 3.10 2.60
C SER A 400 20.58 3.90 3.41
N ASP A 401 20.16 4.54 4.51
CA ASP A 401 21.05 5.30 5.37
C ASP A 401 22.07 4.40 6.05
N GLN A 402 21.63 3.23 6.53
CA GLN A 402 22.52 2.26 7.13
C GLN A 402 23.51 1.69 6.10
N TYR A 403 23.06 1.37 4.89
CA TYR A 403 23.93 0.86 3.84
C TYR A 403 24.95 1.89 3.38
N ALA A 404 24.55 3.13 3.17
CA ALA A 404 25.42 4.23 2.78
C ALA A 404 26.48 4.58 3.84
N SER A 405 26.35 4.11 5.09
CA SER A 405 27.38 4.29 6.13
C SER A 405 28.71 3.62 5.81
N GLY A 406 28.77 2.75 4.79
CA GLY A 406 30.00 2.14 4.29
C GLY A 406 30.53 0.94 5.09
N SER A 407 29.76 0.43 6.07
CA SER A 407 30.18 -0.70 6.91
C SER A 407 29.85 -2.08 6.33
N PHE A 408 29.26 -2.13 5.13
CA PHE A 408 28.76 -3.35 4.50
C PHE A 408 29.52 -3.66 3.22
N GLN A 409 29.49 -4.95 2.83
CA GLN A 409 29.99 -5.38 1.52
C GLN A 409 29.01 -5.02 0.40
N SER A 410 29.50 -5.05 -0.85
CA SER A 410 28.64 -4.94 -2.02
C SER A 410 27.57 -6.01 -2.03
N LEU A 411 26.37 -5.63 -2.45
CA LEU A 411 25.20 -6.52 -2.56
C LEU A 411 24.88 -6.77 -4.02
N GLU A 412 24.78 -8.03 -4.39
CA GLU A 412 24.22 -8.43 -5.69
C GLU A 412 22.70 -8.56 -5.54
N LEU A 413 21.98 -7.68 -6.21
CA LEU A 413 20.52 -7.58 -6.11
C LEU A 413 19.87 -7.77 -7.48
N SER A 414 18.75 -8.49 -7.48
CA SER A 414 17.96 -8.71 -8.68
C SER A 414 16.52 -8.31 -8.47
N GLY A 415 15.91 -7.76 -9.50
CA GLY A 415 14.51 -7.35 -9.43
C GLY A 415 13.97 -7.02 -10.81
N MET A 416 12.79 -6.40 -10.81
CA MET A 416 12.18 -5.82 -12.00
C MET A 416 12.09 -4.31 -11.76
N ASP A 417 12.68 -3.53 -12.65
CA ASP A 417 12.62 -2.08 -12.57
C ASP A 417 11.23 -1.54 -12.99
N ARG A 418 11.03 -0.25 -12.89
CA ARG A 418 9.78 0.43 -13.28
C ARG A 418 9.39 0.22 -14.75
N ASN A 419 10.36 -0.05 -15.63
CA ASN A 419 10.15 -0.34 -17.05
C ASN A 419 9.79 -1.81 -17.29
N ARG A 420 9.54 -2.58 -16.22
CA ARG A 420 9.32 -4.03 -16.26
C ARG A 420 10.49 -4.80 -16.87
N MET A 421 11.70 -4.22 -16.81
CA MET A 421 12.92 -4.89 -17.21
C MET A 421 13.57 -5.57 -16.01
N TYR A 422 13.99 -6.83 -16.19
CA TYR A 422 14.74 -7.54 -15.17
C TYR A 422 16.16 -6.97 -15.09
N PHE A 423 16.64 -6.76 -13.89
CA PHE A 423 18.01 -6.35 -13.62
C PHE A 423 18.67 -7.29 -12.62
N THR A 424 19.98 -7.42 -12.73
CA THR A 424 20.87 -8.01 -11.70
C THR A 424 22.08 -7.10 -11.64
N GLU A 425 22.27 -6.43 -10.51
CA GLU A 425 23.31 -5.42 -10.35
C GLU A 425 24.03 -5.62 -9.01
N THR A 426 25.33 -5.38 -9.01
CA THR A 426 26.14 -5.32 -7.81
C THR A 426 26.25 -3.87 -7.37
N ILE A 427 25.70 -3.56 -6.22
CA ILE A 427 25.63 -2.20 -5.69
C ILE A 427 26.57 -2.07 -4.51
N GLU A 428 27.39 -1.04 -4.50
CA GLU A 428 28.33 -0.71 -3.43
C GLU A 428 27.77 0.40 -2.52
N PRO A 429 28.12 0.44 -1.22
CA PRO A 429 27.63 1.45 -0.29
C PRO A 429 27.90 2.90 -0.74
N ASP A 430 29.04 3.14 -1.38
CA ASP A 430 29.44 4.49 -1.83
C ASP A 430 28.54 5.03 -2.94
N MET A 431 27.93 4.15 -3.74
CA MET A 431 27.04 4.53 -4.85
C MET A 431 25.74 5.16 -4.36
N LEU A 432 25.32 4.88 -3.12
CA LEU A 432 24.08 5.42 -2.54
C LEU A 432 24.29 6.72 -1.74
N LYS A 433 25.51 7.21 -1.63
CA LYS A 433 25.80 8.47 -0.93
C LYS A 433 25.25 9.66 -1.72
N ASN A 434 24.72 10.64 -0.98
CA ASN A 434 24.17 11.90 -1.55
C ASN A 434 22.99 11.69 -2.52
N THR A 435 22.20 10.64 -2.30
CA THR A 435 20.97 10.39 -3.05
C THR A 435 19.76 10.99 -2.33
N GLY A 436 18.68 11.29 -3.07
CA GLY A 436 17.44 11.81 -2.50
C GLY A 436 16.68 10.81 -1.63
N SER A 437 15.66 11.29 -0.91
CA SER A 437 14.74 10.44 -0.16
C SER A 437 13.74 9.76 -1.10
N PRO A 438 13.43 8.48 -0.90
CA PRO A 438 12.45 7.77 -1.71
C PRO A 438 11.03 8.22 -1.39
N VAL A 439 10.21 8.28 -2.42
CA VAL A 439 8.76 8.45 -2.36
C VAL A 439 8.14 7.17 -2.87
N VAL A 440 7.24 6.60 -2.10
CA VAL A 440 6.54 5.37 -2.44
C VAL A 440 5.09 5.69 -2.77
N THR A 441 4.60 5.13 -3.86
CA THR A 441 3.19 5.27 -4.26
C THR A 441 2.61 3.88 -4.52
N LEU A 442 1.47 3.60 -3.90
CA LEU A 442 0.69 2.39 -4.10
C LEU A 442 -0.56 2.73 -4.93
N THR A 443 -0.60 2.23 -6.14
CA THR A 443 -1.73 2.42 -7.03
C THR A 443 -2.62 1.18 -7.00
N GLY A 444 -3.83 1.31 -6.47
CA GLY A 444 -4.80 0.22 -6.46
C GLY A 444 -5.20 -0.17 -7.89
N GLN A 445 -4.99 -1.42 -8.25
CA GLN A 445 -5.43 -1.96 -9.54
C GLN A 445 -6.90 -2.39 -9.42
N LEU A 446 -7.81 -1.48 -9.71
CA LEU A 446 -9.17 -1.87 -10.06
C LEU A 446 -9.21 -2.20 -11.56
N PRO A 447 -9.97 -3.21 -12.00
CA PRO A 447 -10.17 -3.47 -13.42
C PRO A 447 -10.62 -2.17 -14.09
N GLN A 448 -9.73 -1.55 -14.83
CA GLN A 448 -10.05 -0.32 -15.55
C GLN A 448 -10.51 -0.71 -16.93
N ASP A 449 -11.57 -0.09 -17.37
CA ASP A 449 -11.94 -0.12 -18.78
C ASP A 449 -10.89 0.72 -19.54
N ASP A 450 -9.85 0.07 -20.04
CA ASP A 450 -8.81 0.69 -20.85
C ASP A 450 -9.38 1.40 -22.08
N MET A 451 -10.50 0.90 -22.60
CA MET A 451 -11.23 1.55 -23.70
C MET A 451 -11.73 2.94 -23.32
N THR A 452 -12.22 3.11 -22.09
CA THR A 452 -12.66 4.43 -21.61
C THR A 452 -11.48 5.39 -21.48
N LYS A 453 -10.32 4.93 -21.00
CA LYS A 453 -9.09 5.75 -20.93
C LYS A 453 -8.60 6.15 -22.31
N TYR A 454 -8.56 5.21 -23.26
CA TYR A 454 -8.16 5.52 -24.63
C TYR A 454 -9.13 6.49 -25.30
N SER A 455 -10.42 6.34 -25.07
CA SER A 455 -11.43 7.25 -25.58
C SER A 455 -11.26 8.67 -25.01
N MET A 456 -11.05 8.81 -23.71
CA MET A 456 -10.76 10.09 -23.06
C MET A 456 -9.45 10.71 -23.58
N ALA A 457 -8.42 9.91 -23.77
CA ALA A 457 -7.14 10.35 -24.31
C ALA A 457 -7.30 10.85 -25.75
N GLN A 458 -8.09 10.16 -26.58
CA GLN A 458 -8.41 10.57 -27.94
C GLN A 458 -9.18 11.89 -27.95
N ILE A 459 -10.24 12.04 -27.14
CA ILE A 459 -11.03 13.28 -27.04
C ILE A 459 -10.14 14.45 -26.57
N ALA A 460 -9.24 14.22 -25.62
CA ALA A 460 -8.34 15.26 -25.12
C ALA A 460 -7.31 15.71 -26.17
N ARG A 461 -6.99 14.85 -27.14
CA ARG A 461 -6.05 15.11 -28.23
C ARG A 461 -6.73 15.66 -29.50
N GLU A 462 -8.02 15.35 -29.72
CA GLU A 462 -8.75 15.78 -30.90
C GLU A 462 -9.02 17.28 -30.90
N GLY A 463 -8.86 17.91 -32.06
CA GLY A 463 -9.16 19.31 -32.32
C GLY A 463 -7.96 20.12 -32.82
N PRO A 464 -8.18 21.30 -33.39
CA PRO A 464 -7.12 22.18 -33.86
C PRO A 464 -6.22 22.70 -32.72
N THR A 465 -6.73 22.73 -31.47
CA THR A 465 -5.98 22.99 -30.25
C THR A 465 -6.28 21.87 -29.27
N PRO A 466 -5.30 20.96 -29.01
CA PRO A 466 -5.49 19.89 -28.02
C PRO A 466 -5.82 20.49 -26.65
N LEU A 467 -6.76 19.87 -25.92
CA LEU A 467 -7.12 20.28 -24.56
C LEU A 467 -6.00 20.04 -23.55
N LEU A 468 -5.20 19.01 -23.78
CA LEU A 468 -4.06 18.64 -22.95
C LEU A 468 -2.85 18.31 -23.84
N SER A 469 -1.63 18.53 -23.32
CA SER A 469 -0.42 18.06 -23.99
C SER A 469 -0.35 16.53 -23.98
N ASP A 470 0.32 15.92 -24.97
CA ASP A 470 0.50 14.47 -25.04
C ASP A 470 1.13 13.90 -23.76
N ARG A 471 2.04 14.65 -23.11
CA ARG A 471 2.59 14.32 -21.79
C ARG A 471 1.52 14.29 -20.70
N ALA A 472 0.66 15.32 -20.63
CA ALA A 472 -0.41 15.39 -19.63
C ALA A 472 -1.47 14.30 -19.85
N ILE A 473 -1.72 13.91 -21.10
CA ILE A 473 -2.62 12.80 -21.44
C ILE A 473 -2.04 11.48 -20.92
N ARG A 474 -0.77 11.22 -21.14
CA ARG A 474 -0.10 10.00 -20.65
C ARG A 474 -0.04 9.94 -19.14
N ASP A 475 0.27 11.04 -18.48
CA ASP A 475 0.36 11.11 -17.02
C ASP A 475 -1.03 11.01 -16.35
N ARG A 476 -1.98 11.88 -16.74
CA ARG A 476 -3.25 12.04 -16.03
C ARG A 476 -4.36 11.10 -16.49
N ILE A 477 -4.45 10.80 -17.79
CA ILE A 477 -5.53 9.98 -18.36
C ILE A 477 -5.11 8.52 -18.45
N LEU A 478 -3.95 8.25 -19.05
CA LEU A 478 -3.45 6.89 -19.24
C LEU A 478 -2.73 6.36 -18.00
N SER A 479 -2.45 7.23 -17.02
CA SER A 479 -1.75 6.87 -15.78
C SER A 479 -0.41 6.16 -16.03
N ILE A 480 0.31 6.60 -17.09
CA ILE A 480 1.64 6.10 -17.39
C ILE A 480 2.61 6.72 -16.39
N GLN A 481 3.26 5.87 -15.61
CA GLN A 481 4.05 6.27 -14.44
C GLN A 481 5.27 7.13 -14.76
N ASP A 482 5.76 7.12 -16.00
CA ASP A 482 6.85 8.00 -16.46
C ASP A 482 6.56 8.57 -17.85
N ALA A 483 5.74 9.61 -17.87
CA ALA A 483 5.37 10.29 -19.10
C ALA A 483 6.59 10.91 -19.81
N ASP A 484 7.62 11.34 -19.05
CA ASP A 484 8.84 11.94 -19.62
C ASP A 484 9.72 10.89 -20.32
N GLN A 485 9.94 9.75 -19.66
CA GLN A 485 10.71 8.67 -20.26
C GLN A 485 9.97 8.06 -21.47
N MET A 486 8.63 7.98 -21.38
CA MET A 486 7.84 7.54 -22.53
C MET A 486 7.96 8.52 -23.71
N ASP A 487 7.96 9.83 -23.44
CA ASP A 487 8.20 10.85 -24.45
C ASP A 487 9.59 10.72 -25.09
N ASP A 488 10.61 10.50 -24.29
CA ASP A 488 11.97 10.29 -24.79
C ASP A 488 12.07 9.01 -25.63
N SER A 489 11.45 7.90 -25.17
CA SER A 489 11.38 6.66 -25.95
C SER A 489 10.61 6.83 -27.27
N ILE A 490 9.53 7.61 -27.28
CA ILE A 490 8.79 7.91 -28.51
C ILE A 490 9.63 8.76 -29.47
N LYS A 491 10.34 9.77 -28.94
CA LYS A 491 11.25 10.59 -29.77
C LYS A 491 12.40 9.75 -30.33
N GLU A 492 12.95 8.83 -29.54
CA GLU A 492 13.97 7.87 -29.99
C GLU A 492 13.41 6.96 -31.10
N GLN A 493 12.23 6.37 -30.94
CA GLN A 493 11.57 5.59 -31.99
C GLN A 493 11.23 6.40 -33.25
N MET A 494 10.84 7.68 -33.08
CA MET A 494 10.63 8.57 -34.21
C MET A 494 11.94 8.88 -34.93
N ALA A 495 13.01 9.13 -34.17
CA ALA A 495 14.33 9.34 -34.74
C ALA A 495 14.83 8.09 -35.52
N GLU A 496 14.61 6.90 -34.95
CA GLU A 496 14.93 5.62 -35.63
C GLU A 496 14.15 5.43 -36.94
N ARG A 497 12.87 5.85 -36.97
CA ARG A 497 12.05 5.75 -38.19
C ARG A 497 12.40 6.79 -39.25
N MET A 498 12.84 7.98 -38.83
CA MET A 498 13.12 9.10 -39.72
C MET A 498 14.57 9.17 -40.19
N LEU A 499 15.49 8.69 -39.35
CA LEU A 499 16.93 8.79 -39.59
C LEU A 499 17.58 7.41 -39.68
N PRO A 500 18.07 6.98 -40.84
CA PRO A 500 18.70 5.67 -40.97
C PRO A 500 19.95 5.52 -40.09
N GLU A 501 20.61 6.61 -39.72
CA GLU A 501 21.74 6.59 -38.79
C GLU A 501 21.31 6.21 -37.37
N ALA A 502 20.17 6.71 -36.92
CA ALA A 502 19.64 6.38 -35.60
C ALA A 502 19.30 4.89 -35.53
N ALA A 503 18.62 4.36 -36.54
CA ALA A 503 18.30 2.93 -36.63
C ALA A 503 19.58 2.06 -36.64
N LEU A 504 20.59 2.41 -37.40
CA LEU A 504 21.87 1.69 -37.43
C LEU A 504 22.60 1.75 -36.08
N TRP A 505 22.55 2.90 -35.39
CA TRP A 505 23.13 3.07 -34.06
C TRP A 505 22.47 2.16 -33.03
N THR A 506 21.14 2.07 -33.04
CA THR A 506 20.39 1.19 -32.13
C THR A 506 20.70 -0.29 -32.41
N LEU A 507 20.77 -0.70 -33.68
CA LEU A 507 21.16 -2.06 -34.08
C LEU A 507 22.59 -2.40 -33.64
N LEU A 508 23.52 -1.45 -33.75
CA LEU A 508 24.89 -1.60 -33.29
C LEU A 508 24.94 -1.84 -31.78
N ARG A 509 24.25 -0.99 -30.97
CA ARG A 509 24.17 -1.15 -29.54
C ARG A 509 23.50 -2.47 -29.10
N ALA A 510 22.46 -2.89 -29.82
CA ALA A 510 21.81 -4.18 -29.55
C ALA A 510 22.77 -5.36 -29.83
N SER A 511 23.57 -5.29 -30.87
CA SER A 511 24.56 -6.32 -31.23
C SER A 511 25.73 -6.37 -30.23
N GLU A 512 26.18 -5.21 -29.73
CA GLU A 512 27.16 -5.13 -28.63
C GLU A 512 26.67 -5.84 -27.36
N ARG A 513 25.43 -5.58 -26.97
CA ARG A 513 24.81 -6.25 -25.80
C ARG A 513 24.68 -7.77 -25.96
N GLN A 514 24.53 -8.25 -27.22
CA GLN A 514 24.45 -9.67 -27.52
C GLN A 514 25.82 -10.31 -27.71
N GLY A 515 26.93 -9.55 -27.67
CA GLY A 515 28.29 -10.04 -27.86
C GLY A 515 28.57 -10.52 -29.28
N ARG A 516 27.84 -10.02 -30.30
CA ARG A 516 27.98 -10.42 -31.70
C ARG A 516 28.89 -9.46 -32.45
N GLU A 517 30.20 -9.69 -32.35
CA GLU A 517 31.22 -8.83 -32.97
C GLU A 517 31.11 -8.74 -34.49
N ASP A 518 30.62 -9.78 -35.16
CA ASP A 518 30.34 -9.83 -36.58
C ASP A 518 29.34 -8.75 -37.02
N LEU A 519 28.25 -8.62 -36.31
CA LEU A 519 27.20 -7.62 -36.55
C LEU A 519 27.62 -6.21 -36.14
N VAL A 520 28.37 -6.09 -35.04
CA VAL A 520 28.91 -4.80 -34.59
C VAL A 520 29.76 -4.16 -35.66
N ASN A 521 30.71 -4.92 -36.25
CA ASN A 521 31.58 -4.42 -37.33
C ASN A 521 30.80 -4.09 -38.61
N PHE A 522 29.77 -4.87 -38.94
CA PHE A 522 28.91 -4.61 -40.09
C PHE A 522 28.12 -3.30 -39.91
N TYR A 523 27.40 -3.12 -38.80
CA TYR A 523 26.61 -1.93 -38.57
C TYR A 523 27.46 -0.67 -38.37
N LEU A 524 28.66 -0.80 -37.81
CA LEU A 524 29.61 0.31 -37.70
C LEU A 524 30.06 0.77 -39.10
N GLY A 525 30.33 -0.16 -40.00
CA GLY A 525 30.70 0.14 -41.38
C GLY A 525 29.58 0.85 -42.15
N GLU A 526 28.34 0.37 -42.03
CA GLU A 526 27.17 1.00 -42.64
C GLU A 526 26.91 2.40 -42.08
N LEU A 527 27.01 2.58 -40.76
CA LEU A 527 26.85 3.88 -40.11
C LEU A 527 27.88 4.91 -40.62
N MET A 528 29.14 4.51 -40.72
CA MET A 528 30.20 5.35 -41.27
C MET A 528 29.93 5.73 -42.74
N ASN A 529 29.43 4.80 -43.54
CA ASN A 529 29.09 5.06 -44.95
C ASN A 529 27.97 6.11 -45.06
N VAL A 530 26.90 5.99 -44.27
CA VAL A 530 25.77 6.93 -44.28
C VAL A 530 26.22 8.33 -43.81
N ILE A 531 27.05 8.41 -42.76
CA ILE A 531 27.60 9.69 -42.27
C ILE A 531 28.51 10.34 -43.36
N MET A 532 29.37 9.57 -44.04
CA MET A 532 30.22 10.09 -45.13
C MET A 532 29.39 10.59 -46.31
N GLN A 533 28.35 9.86 -46.71
CA GLN A 533 27.46 10.30 -47.80
C GLN A 533 26.75 11.61 -47.46
N LYS A 534 26.23 11.76 -46.23
CA LYS A 534 25.62 13.02 -45.79
C LYS A 534 26.60 14.18 -45.73
N ARG A 535 27.85 13.93 -45.34
CA ARG A 535 28.89 14.95 -45.29
C ARG A 535 29.25 15.42 -46.71
N GLN A 536 29.41 14.49 -47.64
CA GLN A 536 29.66 14.83 -49.06
C GLN A 536 28.49 15.60 -49.68
N ALA A 537 27.23 15.21 -49.37
CA ALA A 537 26.06 15.94 -49.83
C ALA A 537 25.98 17.36 -49.25
N ALA A 538 26.33 17.53 -47.96
CA ALA A 538 26.38 18.84 -47.31
C ALA A 538 27.49 19.74 -47.91
N GLU A 539 28.67 19.19 -48.17
CA GLU A 539 29.78 19.90 -48.82
C GLU A 539 29.43 20.31 -50.26
N ALA A 540 28.76 19.42 -51.03
CA ALA A 540 28.26 19.74 -52.34
C ALA A 540 27.21 20.85 -52.36
N MET A 541 26.27 20.83 -51.37
CA MET A 541 25.24 21.85 -51.22
C MET A 541 25.85 23.20 -50.81
N GLN A 542 26.87 23.20 -49.95
CA GLN A 542 27.61 24.39 -49.56
C GLN A 542 28.40 24.99 -50.71
N GLN A 543 29.00 24.16 -51.58
CA GLN A 543 29.65 24.58 -52.81
C GLN A 543 28.66 25.18 -53.83
N GLN A 544 27.46 24.59 -53.96
CA GLN A 544 26.41 25.16 -54.81
C GLN A 544 25.88 26.51 -54.27
N MET A 545 25.69 26.67 -52.95
CA MET A 545 25.33 27.96 -52.39
C MET A 545 26.43 29.01 -52.53
N ALA A 546 27.70 28.63 -52.38
CA ALA A 546 28.84 29.51 -52.63
C ALA A 546 28.96 29.91 -54.09
N ALA A 547 28.62 29.03 -55.05
CA ALA A 547 28.60 29.33 -56.47
C ALA A 547 27.41 30.23 -56.90
N GLN A 548 26.33 30.25 -56.15
CA GLN A 548 25.19 31.15 -56.39
C GLN A 548 25.38 32.55 -55.78
N GLN A 549 26.29 32.72 -54.83
CA GLN A 549 26.75 34.02 -54.37
C GLN A 549 27.86 34.46 -55.29
N GLY A 550 27.52 35.27 -56.32
CA GLY A 550 28.45 35.87 -57.24
C GLY A 550 29.59 36.62 -56.50
N PRO A 551 30.72 36.92 -57.24
CA PRO A 551 31.87 37.50 -56.58
C PRO A 551 31.55 38.80 -55.88
N PRO A 552 32.16 39.08 -54.70
CA PRO A 552 31.91 40.31 -53.95
C PRO A 552 32.17 41.54 -54.82
N PRO A 553 31.28 42.57 -54.73
CA PRO A 553 31.50 43.80 -55.49
C PRO A 553 32.87 44.39 -55.14
N GLY A 554 33.67 44.69 -56.23
CA GLY A 554 34.97 45.32 -56.09
C GLY A 554 34.91 46.70 -55.43
N PRO A 555 36.04 47.24 -54.93
CA PRO A 555 36.05 48.46 -54.17
C PRO A 555 35.59 49.67 -54.99
N GLU A 556 34.66 50.43 -54.50
CA GLU A 556 34.11 51.65 -55.08
C GLU A 556 35.23 52.69 -55.39
N GLY A 557 35.30 53.14 -56.66
CA GLY A 557 36.02 54.33 -57.08
C GLY A 557 35.20 55.61 -56.70
N PRO A 558 35.90 56.80 -56.68
CA PRO A 558 35.29 57.97 -56.03
C PRO A 558 34.19 58.65 -56.86
N MET A 559 33.19 59.16 -56.13
CA MET A 559 32.02 59.89 -56.63
C MET A 559 32.31 61.10 -57.48
N GLY A 560 31.53 61.20 -58.59
CA GLY A 560 31.33 62.45 -59.37
C GLY A 560 29.91 63.01 -59.16
N PRO A 561 29.68 64.33 -59.13
CA PRO A 561 28.44 64.94 -58.71
C PRO A 561 27.42 65.17 -59.82
N GLY A 562 26.16 64.98 -59.54
CA GLY A 562 25.05 65.72 -60.15
C GLY A 562 24.17 65.01 -61.16
N GLY A 563 22.93 64.70 -60.80
CA GLY A 563 21.82 64.41 -61.71
C GLY A 563 20.49 64.50 -60.93
N PRO A 564 19.40 65.08 -61.46
CA PRO A 564 18.20 65.48 -60.72
C PRO A 564 17.22 64.33 -60.43
N PRO A 565 16.29 64.49 -59.50
CA PRO A 565 15.41 63.43 -58.99
C PRO A 565 14.30 63.12 -59.98
N MET A 566 13.99 61.81 -60.13
CA MET A 566 12.77 61.33 -60.78
C MET A 566 11.65 61.03 -59.78
N PRO A 567 10.36 61.12 -60.21
CA PRO A 567 9.22 61.15 -59.31
C PRO A 567 8.79 59.76 -58.79
N MET A 568 8.26 59.76 -57.57
CA MET A 568 7.63 58.61 -56.94
C MET A 568 6.39 58.15 -57.72
N GLY A 569 6.28 56.83 -57.95
CA GLY A 569 5.06 56.12 -58.33
C GLY A 569 4.29 55.62 -57.11
N PRO A 570 2.98 55.45 -57.19
CA PRO A 570 2.14 55.25 -56.00
C PRO A 570 2.19 53.81 -55.47
N ASP A 571 2.08 53.69 -54.17
CA ASP A 571 1.93 52.45 -53.37
C ASP A 571 0.72 51.65 -53.78
N PRO A 572 0.77 50.32 -53.81
CA PRO A 572 -0.43 49.47 -53.90
C PRO A 572 -1.09 49.32 -52.52
N MET A 573 -2.38 49.61 -52.48
CA MET A 573 -3.31 49.45 -51.38
C MET A 573 -3.32 48.02 -50.82
N GLY A 574 -3.25 47.92 -49.50
CA GLY A 574 -3.57 46.70 -48.74
C GLY A 574 -5.06 46.43 -48.67
N PRO A 575 -5.50 45.19 -48.48
CA PRO A 575 -6.90 44.87 -48.34
C PRO A 575 -7.46 45.24 -46.96
N GLY A 576 -8.61 45.91 -46.96
CA GLY A 576 -9.34 46.33 -45.76
C GLY A 576 -10.12 45.20 -45.09
N PRO A 577 -10.66 45.47 -43.87
CA PRO A 577 -11.25 44.43 -43.03
C PRO A 577 -12.66 44.10 -43.46
N MET A 578 -12.97 42.80 -43.54
CA MET A 578 -14.36 42.31 -43.71
C MET A 578 -15.11 42.36 -42.37
N GLY A 579 -16.30 42.97 -42.44
CA GLY A 579 -17.25 43.05 -41.36
C GLY A 579 -18.05 41.77 -41.09
N PRO A 580 -18.84 41.73 -40.00
CA PRO A 580 -19.50 40.52 -39.53
C PRO A 580 -20.79 40.20 -40.31
N GLY A 581 -20.94 38.95 -40.69
CA GLY A 581 -22.18 38.40 -41.27
C GLY A 581 -23.13 37.87 -40.19
N PRO A 582 -24.43 37.76 -40.49
CA PRO A 582 -25.51 37.71 -39.50
C PRO A 582 -25.81 36.29 -38.99
N MET A 583 -26.27 36.25 -37.70
CA MET A 583 -26.95 35.12 -37.07
C MET A 583 -28.25 34.74 -37.79
N GLY A 584 -28.54 33.48 -37.83
CA GLY A 584 -29.88 32.93 -38.09
C GLY A 584 -29.90 31.41 -37.95
N PRO A 585 -31.13 30.81 -37.69
CA PRO A 585 -31.72 30.65 -36.35
C PRO A 585 -31.34 29.33 -35.69
#